data_481c0d00771b0275bf147f5d4b94a569
#
_entry.id   481c0d00771b0275bf147f5d4b94a569
#
_cell.length_a   1.000
_cell.length_b   1.000
_cell.length_c   1.000
_cell.angle_alpha   90.00
_cell.angle_beta   90.00
_cell.angle_gamma   90.00
#
_symmetry.space_group_name_H-M   'P 1'
#
loop_
_entity.id
_entity.type
_entity.pdbx_description
1 polymer ?
#
loop_
_entity_poly.entity_id
_entity_poly.type
_entity_poly.pdbx_seq_one_letter_code
_entity_poly.pdbx_strand_id
1 'polypeptide(L)'
;MISRRKEILNSLITLSTKEIRRFLRIWVQTLVPPAVTMSLYFVIFGSLIGPRIATEVSAGLNYVQFMIPGLIMMSVITNSYANVTSSFYSVKFQRSIEELLVSPMPNWTILLGFIIGGVVRGSIIGFIVFGVSLLFYPSFEVVNPGLTLLVLFLTSILFSLMGFVNAIYADSFDAISVIPTFILTPLIYLGGVFYSIDILPEMWRNISMVNPMLYVVSTFREGMLGIGDVSIPFSLGMICGFIGLFTGLCLYLLNKGIGIRQ
;
A
#
# COMPACT_ATOMS: atom_id res chain seq x y z
N MET A 1 -17.89 -32.46 6.00
CA MET A 1 -16.82 -31.65 5.32
C MET A 1 -17.36 -30.48 4.49
N ILE A 2 -18.43 -30.65 3.72
CA ILE A 2 -19.02 -29.60 2.87
C ILE A 2 -19.59 -28.43 3.70
N SER A 3 -20.15 -28.70 4.87
CA SER A 3 -20.68 -27.67 5.79
C SER A 3 -19.57 -26.72 6.30
N ARG A 4 -18.46 -27.25 6.81
CA ARG A 4 -17.37 -26.45 7.39
C ARG A 4 -16.69 -25.52 6.37
N ARG A 5 -16.54 -25.96 5.11
CA ARG A 5 -15.99 -25.09 4.03
C ARG A 5 -16.92 -23.93 3.71
N LYS A 6 -18.24 -24.18 3.68
CA LYS A 6 -19.24 -23.12 3.47
C LYS A 6 -19.25 -22.12 4.61
N GLU A 7 -19.14 -22.58 5.86
CA GLU A 7 -19.05 -21.70 7.04
C GLU A 7 -17.83 -20.78 6.99
N ILE A 8 -16.66 -21.34 6.66
CA ILE A 8 -15.41 -20.54 6.50
C ILE A 8 -15.56 -19.52 5.37
N LEU A 9 -16.10 -19.91 4.22
CA LEU A 9 -16.30 -19.00 3.09
C LEU A 9 -17.28 -17.87 3.45
N ASN A 10 -18.40 -18.21 4.09
CA ASN A 10 -19.37 -17.21 4.52
C ASN A 10 -18.77 -16.25 5.55
N SER A 11 -17.96 -16.74 6.48
CA SER A 11 -17.26 -15.92 7.46
C SER A 11 -16.27 -14.95 6.78
N LEU A 12 -15.51 -15.44 5.79
CA LEU A 12 -14.60 -14.61 5.02
C LEU A 12 -15.36 -13.52 4.24
N ILE A 13 -16.41 -13.88 3.53
CA ILE A 13 -17.25 -12.93 2.78
C ILE A 13 -17.85 -11.90 3.72
N THR A 14 -18.38 -12.32 4.86
CA THR A 14 -19.01 -11.42 5.84
C THR A 14 -18.00 -10.42 6.39
N LEU A 15 -16.81 -10.90 6.81
CA LEU A 15 -15.76 -10.04 7.36
C LEU A 15 -15.22 -9.08 6.29
N SER A 16 -14.93 -9.57 5.10
CA SER A 16 -14.46 -8.73 3.98
C SER A 16 -15.50 -7.67 3.59
N THR A 17 -16.78 -8.05 3.52
CA THR A 17 -17.86 -7.11 3.23
C THR A 17 -18.01 -6.05 4.32
N LYS A 18 -17.88 -6.45 5.59
CA LYS A 18 -17.87 -5.51 6.73
C LYS A 18 -16.74 -4.48 6.57
N GLU A 19 -15.53 -4.94 6.26
CA GLU A 19 -14.36 -4.07 6.09
C GLU A 19 -14.51 -3.11 4.90
N ILE A 20 -15.02 -3.59 3.77
CA ILE A 20 -15.28 -2.76 2.59
C ILE A 20 -16.36 -1.72 2.89
N ARG A 21 -17.48 -2.13 3.47
CA ARG A 21 -18.59 -1.22 3.81
C ARG A 21 -18.16 -0.17 4.85
N ARG A 22 -17.23 -0.51 5.74
CA ARG A 22 -16.72 0.40 6.76
C ARG A 22 -16.09 1.65 6.15
N PHE A 23 -15.12 1.51 5.25
CA PHE A 23 -14.47 2.67 4.65
C PHE A 23 -15.34 3.35 3.59
N LEU A 24 -16.21 2.61 2.88
CA LEU A 24 -17.15 3.20 1.93
C LEU A 24 -18.23 4.04 2.61
N ARG A 25 -18.64 3.72 3.83
CA ARG A 25 -19.61 4.53 4.58
C ARG A 25 -19.10 5.95 4.82
N ILE A 26 -17.78 6.12 4.96
CA ILE A 26 -17.11 7.40 5.19
C ILE A 26 -16.24 7.79 3.99
N TRP A 27 -16.71 7.51 2.76
CA TRP A 27 -15.92 7.66 1.54
C TRP A 27 -15.35 9.07 1.35
N VAL A 28 -16.08 10.11 1.77
CA VAL A 28 -15.58 11.49 1.71
C VAL A 28 -14.31 11.67 2.53
N GLN A 29 -14.23 11.07 3.72
CA GLN A 29 -13.06 11.16 4.59
C GLN A 29 -11.92 10.22 4.16
N THR A 30 -12.23 9.16 3.45
CA THR A 30 -11.27 8.11 3.10
C THR A 30 -10.71 8.19 1.69
N LEU A 31 -11.50 8.66 0.72
CA LEU A 31 -11.13 8.68 -0.70
C LEU A 31 -10.83 10.09 -1.22
N VAL A 32 -11.52 11.13 -0.71
CA VAL A 32 -11.33 12.52 -1.18
C VAL A 32 -9.95 13.10 -0.79
N PRO A 33 -9.45 12.96 0.45
CA PRO A 33 -8.18 13.56 0.82
C PRO A 33 -6.99 13.10 -0.03
N PRO A 34 -6.81 11.80 -0.34
CA PRO A 34 -5.77 11.37 -1.27
C PRO A 34 -5.88 12.01 -2.67
N ALA A 35 -7.10 12.11 -3.21
CA ALA A 35 -7.32 12.73 -4.51
C ALA A 35 -6.92 14.22 -4.50
N VAL A 36 -7.33 14.96 -3.48
CA VAL A 36 -6.98 16.39 -3.33
C VAL A 36 -5.47 16.57 -3.14
N THR A 37 -4.87 15.78 -2.26
CA THR A 37 -3.43 15.85 -1.99
C THR A 37 -2.62 15.57 -3.27
N MET A 38 -2.98 14.54 -4.04
CA MET A 38 -2.28 14.20 -5.27
C MET A 38 -2.51 15.25 -6.37
N SER A 39 -3.71 15.83 -6.44
CA SER A 39 -3.96 16.97 -7.34
C SER A 39 -3.03 18.15 -7.03
N LEU A 40 -2.82 18.46 -5.74
CA LEU A 40 -1.89 19.51 -5.33
C LEU A 40 -0.44 19.16 -5.69
N TYR A 41 -0.02 17.90 -5.53
CA TYR A 41 1.30 17.45 -5.99
C TYR A 41 1.45 17.67 -7.51
N PHE A 42 0.47 17.30 -8.32
CA PHE A 42 0.51 17.49 -9.76
C PHE A 42 0.56 18.97 -10.14
N VAL A 43 -0.17 19.85 -9.46
CA VAL A 43 -0.11 21.29 -9.69
C VAL A 43 1.27 21.84 -9.32
N ILE A 44 1.77 21.55 -8.12
CA ILE A 44 3.03 22.12 -7.62
C ILE A 44 4.20 21.60 -8.45
N PHE A 45 4.34 20.31 -8.61
CA PHE A 45 5.47 19.71 -9.31
C PHE A 45 5.32 19.83 -10.84
N GLY A 46 4.10 19.86 -11.37
CA GLY A 46 3.84 20.01 -12.78
C GLY A 46 4.09 21.43 -13.29
N SER A 47 3.53 22.42 -12.61
CA SER A 47 3.57 23.81 -13.10
C SER A 47 4.77 24.60 -12.58
N LEU A 48 5.22 24.37 -11.33
CA LEU A 48 6.26 25.19 -10.72
C LEU A 48 7.66 24.58 -10.84
N ILE A 49 7.78 23.27 -10.70
CA ILE A 49 9.07 22.58 -10.59
C ILE A 49 9.44 21.89 -11.91
N GLY A 50 8.47 21.27 -12.59
CA GLY A 50 8.69 20.55 -13.85
C GLY A 50 9.48 21.32 -14.90
N PRO A 51 9.13 22.57 -15.22
CA PRO A 51 9.88 23.38 -16.20
C PRO A 51 11.34 23.66 -15.83
N ARG A 52 11.68 23.58 -14.53
CA ARG A 52 13.04 23.84 -14.02
C ARG A 52 13.93 22.60 -13.98
N ILE A 53 13.33 21.41 -13.88
CA ILE A 53 14.06 20.12 -13.79
C ILE A 53 14.09 19.40 -15.15
N ALA A 54 13.34 19.86 -16.13
CA ALA A 54 13.17 19.20 -17.44
C ALA A 54 14.47 18.89 -18.21
N THR A 55 15.60 19.43 -17.79
CA THR A 55 16.92 19.18 -18.40
C THR A 55 17.63 17.92 -17.89
N GLU A 56 17.17 17.27 -16.81
CA GLU A 56 17.91 16.20 -16.15
C GLU A 56 17.20 14.83 -16.08
N VAL A 57 15.93 14.74 -16.53
CA VAL A 57 15.24 13.45 -16.50
C VAL A 57 15.56 12.65 -17.76
N SER A 58 16.23 11.51 -17.57
CA SER A 58 16.58 10.56 -18.62
C SER A 58 15.37 10.12 -19.46
N ALA A 59 15.60 9.83 -20.75
CA ALA A 59 14.66 9.22 -21.68
C ALA A 59 13.59 10.13 -22.33
N GLY A 60 13.74 11.45 -22.33
CA GLY A 60 12.81 12.35 -23.07
C GLY A 60 11.42 12.47 -22.43
N LEU A 61 11.23 11.96 -21.21
CA LEU A 61 9.98 12.08 -20.45
C LEU A 61 9.91 13.41 -19.72
N ASN A 62 8.70 13.97 -19.64
CA ASN A 62 8.44 15.09 -18.77
C ASN A 62 8.52 14.63 -17.29
N TYR A 63 9.11 15.45 -16.43
CA TYR A 63 9.24 15.16 -15.00
C TYR A 63 7.93 14.75 -14.34
N VAL A 64 6.81 15.34 -14.74
CA VAL A 64 5.48 14.99 -14.22
C VAL A 64 5.10 13.56 -14.59
N GLN A 65 5.36 13.13 -15.82
CA GLN A 65 5.11 11.75 -16.25
C GLN A 65 5.92 10.74 -15.41
N PHE A 66 7.18 11.08 -15.13
CA PHE A 66 8.04 10.26 -14.27
C PHE A 66 7.50 10.11 -12.85
N MET A 67 6.88 11.16 -12.30
CA MET A 67 6.33 11.15 -10.93
C MET A 67 5.00 10.41 -10.80
N ILE A 68 4.18 10.31 -11.86
CA ILE A 68 2.85 9.70 -11.80
C ILE A 68 2.86 8.32 -11.11
N PRO A 69 3.69 7.36 -11.54
CA PRO A 69 3.74 6.04 -10.91
C PRO A 69 4.10 6.09 -9.43
N GLY A 70 5.07 6.93 -9.07
CA GLY A 70 5.51 7.12 -7.69
C GLY A 70 4.40 7.65 -6.79
N LEU A 71 3.65 8.66 -7.24
CA LEU A 71 2.54 9.26 -6.50
C LEU A 71 1.36 8.29 -6.34
N ILE A 72 1.07 7.48 -7.36
CA ILE A 72 0.07 6.41 -7.26
C ILE A 72 0.50 5.41 -6.19
N MET A 73 1.73 4.92 -6.24
CA MET A 73 2.23 3.95 -5.25
C MET A 73 2.28 4.52 -3.85
N MET A 74 2.72 5.76 -3.67
CA MET A 74 2.68 6.45 -2.37
C MET A 74 1.27 6.45 -1.79
N SER A 75 0.24 6.72 -2.61
CA SER A 75 -1.16 6.72 -2.19
C SER A 75 -1.66 5.32 -1.85
N VAL A 76 -1.33 4.33 -2.67
CA VAL A 76 -1.71 2.92 -2.45
C VAL A 76 -1.09 2.39 -1.15
N ILE A 77 0.20 2.61 -0.95
CA ILE A 77 0.96 2.20 0.24
C ILE A 77 0.31 2.76 1.50
N THR A 78 0.17 4.08 1.57
CA THR A 78 -0.33 4.75 2.78
C THR A 78 -1.76 4.36 3.10
N ASN A 79 -2.63 4.22 2.09
CA ASN A 79 -4.04 3.92 2.31
C ASN A 79 -4.33 2.45 2.58
N SER A 80 -3.61 1.52 1.95
CA SER A 80 -3.72 0.09 2.26
C SER A 80 -3.28 -0.18 3.70
N TYR A 81 -2.14 0.39 4.10
CA TYR A 81 -1.62 0.32 5.45
C TYR A 81 -2.60 0.91 6.47
N ALA A 82 -3.00 2.17 6.30
CA ALA A 82 -3.86 2.88 7.23
C ALA A 82 -5.24 2.22 7.39
N ASN A 83 -5.79 1.63 6.32
CA ASN A 83 -7.07 0.92 6.39
C ASN A 83 -7.04 -0.22 7.38
N VAL A 84 -6.04 -1.09 7.25
CA VAL A 84 -5.93 -2.29 8.10
C VAL A 84 -5.54 -1.91 9.51
N THR A 85 -4.56 -0.99 9.66
CA THR A 85 -4.12 -0.51 10.97
C THR A 85 -5.28 0.06 11.77
N SER A 86 -6.03 0.99 11.20
CA SER A 86 -7.16 1.62 11.90
C SER A 86 -8.29 0.65 12.18
N SER A 87 -8.58 -0.27 11.25
CA SER A 87 -9.66 -1.23 11.41
C SER A 87 -9.36 -2.26 12.49
N PHE A 88 -8.22 -2.94 12.38
CA PHE A 88 -7.87 -3.99 13.32
C PHE A 88 -7.66 -3.42 14.73
N TYR A 89 -7.00 -2.26 14.84
CA TYR A 89 -6.84 -1.60 16.13
C TYR A 89 -8.20 -1.22 16.76
N SER A 90 -9.16 -0.72 15.97
CA SER A 90 -10.50 -0.41 16.48
C SER A 90 -11.21 -1.66 17.04
N VAL A 91 -11.08 -2.82 16.37
CA VAL A 91 -11.64 -4.10 16.84
C VAL A 91 -10.94 -4.57 18.13
N LYS A 92 -9.60 -4.38 18.21
CA LYS A 92 -8.81 -4.67 19.42
C LYS A 92 -9.23 -3.77 20.57
N PHE A 93 -9.32 -2.45 20.33
CA PHE A 93 -9.68 -1.45 21.34
C PHE A 93 -11.09 -1.68 21.93
N GLN A 94 -12.05 -2.09 21.08
CA GLN A 94 -13.41 -2.42 21.48
C GLN A 94 -13.54 -3.82 22.11
N ARG A 95 -12.45 -4.57 22.26
CA ARG A 95 -12.39 -5.96 22.70
C ARG A 95 -13.20 -6.96 21.85
N SER A 96 -13.75 -6.51 20.72
CA SER A 96 -14.49 -7.39 19.77
C SER A 96 -13.59 -8.42 19.10
N ILE A 97 -12.27 -8.30 19.22
CA ILE A 97 -11.32 -9.30 18.73
C ILE A 97 -11.46 -10.63 19.47
N GLU A 98 -11.83 -10.62 20.76
CA GLU A 98 -12.04 -11.82 21.55
C GLU A 98 -13.17 -12.66 20.97
N GLU A 99 -14.26 -12.03 20.54
CA GLU A 99 -15.39 -12.71 19.88
C GLU A 99 -14.94 -13.39 18.58
N LEU A 100 -14.06 -12.71 17.79
CA LEU A 100 -13.52 -13.27 16.56
C LEU A 100 -12.60 -14.48 16.85
N LEU A 101 -11.80 -14.42 17.92
CA LEU A 101 -10.87 -15.50 18.29
C LEU A 101 -11.57 -16.73 18.89
N VAL A 102 -12.71 -16.54 19.57
CA VAL A 102 -13.54 -17.63 20.12
C VAL A 102 -14.43 -18.26 19.03
N SER A 103 -14.68 -17.54 17.95
CA SER A 103 -15.47 -18.06 16.83
C SER A 103 -14.78 -19.27 16.17
N PRO A 104 -15.51 -20.19 15.52
CA PRO A 104 -14.94 -21.37 14.86
C PRO A 104 -14.15 -21.01 13.57
N MET A 105 -13.82 -19.75 13.37
CA MET A 105 -13.05 -19.26 12.21
C MET A 105 -11.55 -19.53 12.39
N PRO A 106 -10.86 -20.06 11.39
CA PRO A 106 -9.41 -20.17 11.45
C PRO A 106 -8.75 -18.76 11.34
N ASN A 107 -7.62 -18.57 12.02
CA ASN A 107 -6.92 -17.28 12.09
C ASN A 107 -6.53 -16.69 10.71
N TRP A 108 -6.25 -17.54 9.71
CA TRP A 108 -5.99 -17.08 8.35
C TRP A 108 -7.22 -16.40 7.70
N THR A 109 -8.44 -16.83 8.07
CA THR A 109 -9.68 -16.19 7.58
C THR A 109 -9.85 -14.79 8.16
N ILE A 110 -9.50 -14.62 9.45
CA ILE A 110 -9.48 -13.31 10.09
C ILE A 110 -8.48 -12.39 9.37
N LEU A 111 -7.24 -12.85 9.20
CA LEU A 111 -6.20 -12.11 8.51
C LEU A 111 -6.65 -11.68 7.11
N LEU A 112 -7.10 -12.65 6.29
CA LEU A 112 -7.55 -12.38 4.91
C LEU A 112 -8.71 -11.38 4.85
N GLY A 113 -9.67 -11.44 5.77
CA GLY A 113 -10.79 -10.52 5.80
C GLY A 113 -10.34 -9.05 5.93
N PHE A 114 -9.39 -8.76 6.82
CA PHE A 114 -8.82 -7.42 6.98
C PHE A 114 -7.96 -7.03 5.78
N ILE A 115 -7.11 -7.94 5.27
CA ILE A 115 -6.24 -7.69 4.11
C ILE A 115 -7.08 -7.35 2.88
N ILE A 116 -8.16 -8.08 2.59
CA ILE A 116 -9.07 -7.79 1.47
C ILE A 116 -9.61 -6.35 1.58
N GLY A 117 -10.01 -5.90 2.78
CA GLY A 117 -10.43 -4.52 3.01
C GLY A 117 -9.36 -3.50 2.65
N GLY A 118 -8.10 -3.75 3.03
CA GLY A 118 -6.96 -2.90 2.70
C GLY A 118 -6.64 -2.90 1.21
N VAL A 119 -6.64 -4.08 0.57
CA VAL A 119 -6.40 -4.24 -0.87
C VAL A 119 -7.45 -3.49 -1.69
N VAL A 120 -8.72 -3.65 -1.37
CA VAL A 120 -9.82 -2.97 -2.10
C VAL A 120 -9.70 -1.46 -1.95
N ARG A 121 -9.45 -0.94 -0.74
CA ARG A 121 -9.26 0.51 -0.54
C ARG A 121 -8.03 1.03 -1.26
N GLY A 122 -6.88 0.36 -1.14
CA GLY A 122 -5.65 0.76 -1.83
C GLY A 122 -5.83 0.79 -3.33
N SER A 123 -6.47 -0.24 -3.90
CA SER A 123 -6.76 -0.31 -5.34
C SER A 123 -7.68 0.81 -5.81
N ILE A 124 -8.78 1.08 -5.11
CA ILE A 124 -9.69 2.17 -5.43
C ILE A 124 -8.94 3.51 -5.44
N ILE A 125 -8.11 3.76 -4.43
CA ILE A 125 -7.33 4.99 -4.36
C ILE A 125 -6.28 5.05 -5.48
N GLY A 126 -5.62 3.96 -5.80
CA GLY A 126 -4.72 3.88 -6.94
C GLY A 126 -5.40 4.28 -8.25
N PHE A 127 -6.61 3.76 -8.50
CA PHE A 127 -7.40 4.14 -9.67
C PHE A 127 -7.89 5.60 -9.64
N ILE A 128 -8.28 6.12 -8.47
CA ILE A 128 -8.66 7.53 -8.32
C ILE A 128 -7.48 8.44 -8.64
N VAL A 129 -6.30 8.16 -8.08
CA VAL A 129 -5.09 8.96 -8.31
C VAL A 129 -4.63 8.86 -9.77
N PHE A 130 -4.74 7.67 -10.38
CA PHE A 130 -4.51 7.50 -11.81
C PHE A 130 -5.50 8.33 -12.64
N GLY A 131 -6.80 8.31 -12.32
CA GLY A 131 -7.81 9.14 -12.97
C GLY A 131 -7.51 10.65 -12.82
N VAL A 132 -7.07 11.08 -11.64
CA VAL A 132 -6.61 12.46 -11.41
C VAL A 132 -5.39 12.78 -12.29
N SER A 133 -4.41 11.88 -12.42
CA SER A 133 -3.24 12.11 -13.27
C SER A 133 -3.59 12.32 -14.74
N LEU A 134 -4.63 11.65 -15.25
CA LEU A 134 -5.12 11.81 -16.62
C LEU A 134 -5.75 13.19 -16.87
N LEU A 135 -6.25 13.88 -15.85
CA LEU A 135 -6.72 15.26 -15.98
C LEU A 135 -5.57 16.24 -16.25
N PHE A 136 -4.38 15.95 -15.71
CA PHE A 136 -3.19 16.76 -15.93
C PHE A 136 -2.38 16.29 -17.14
N TYR A 137 -2.46 15.02 -17.47
CA TYR A 137 -1.74 14.35 -18.56
C TYR A 137 -2.64 13.39 -19.33
N PRO A 138 -3.51 13.92 -20.23
CA PRO A 138 -4.48 13.09 -20.98
C PRO A 138 -3.84 12.06 -21.92
N SER A 139 -2.63 12.30 -22.39
CA SER A 139 -1.89 11.42 -23.30
C SER A 139 -1.03 10.37 -22.61
N PHE A 140 -1.28 10.08 -21.32
CA PHE A 140 -0.51 9.09 -20.58
C PHE A 140 -0.94 7.69 -20.97
N GLU A 141 -0.06 6.93 -21.59
CA GLU A 141 -0.27 5.54 -21.97
C GLU A 141 0.48 4.61 -21.03
N VAL A 142 -0.20 3.54 -20.60
CA VAL A 142 0.40 2.49 -19.74
C VAL A 142 1.01 1.43 -20.63
N VAL A 143 2.33 1.24 -20.55
CA VAL A 143 3.10 0.31 -21.39
C VAL A 143 2.71 -1.15 -21.13
N ASN A 144 2.63 -1.55 -19.87
CA ASN A 144 2.29 -2.92 -19.47
C ASN A 144 1.21 -2.93 -18.37
N PRO A 145 -0.09 -2.90 -18.75
CA PRO A 145 -1.19 -2.88 -17.78
C PRO A 145 -1.22 -4.11 -16.87
N GLY A 146 -0.81 -5.27 -17.37
CA GLY A 146 -0.78 -6.52 -16.59
C GLY A 146 0.21 -6.43 -15.42
N LEU A 147 1.44 -5.98 -15.69
CA LEU A 147 2.46 -5.77 -14.66
C LEU A 147 2.03 -4.70 -13.67
N THR A 148 1.49 -3.59 -14.17
CA THR A 148 0.99 -2.47 -13.36
C THR A 148 -0.06 -2.93 -12.36
N LEU A 149 -1.08 -3.66 -12.79
CA LEU A 149 -2.11 -4.20 -11.92
C LEU A 149 -1.56 -5.23 -10.92
N LEU A 150 -0.69 -6.13 -11.38
CA LEU A 150 -0.07 -7.12 -10.51
C LEU A 150 0.69 -6.44 -9.35
N VAL A 151 1.52 -5.46 -9.66
CA VAL A 151 2.31 -4.73 -8.64
C VAL A 151 1.40 -3.94 -7.72
N LEU A 152 0.34 -3.31 -8.22
CA LEU A 152 -0.66 -2.59 -7.42
C LEU A 152 -1.30 -3.52 -6.37
N PHE A 153 -1.72 -4.72 -6.77
CA PHE A 153 -2.31 -5.69 -5.84
C PHE A 153 -1.29 -6.24 -4.84
N LEU A 154 -0.09 -6.63 -5.29
CA LEU A 154 0.96 -7.12 -4.40
C LEU A 154 1.38 -6.06 -3.37
N THR A 155 1.51 -4.81 -3.79
CA THR A 155 1.77 -3.67 -2.90
C THR A 155 0.68 -3.50 -1.86
N SER A 156 -0.57 -3.51 -2.29
CA SER A 156 -1.72 -3.39 -1.39
C SER A 156 -1.76 -4.51 -0.36
N ILE A 157 -1.41 -5.75 -0.74
CA ILE A 157 -1.30 -6.90 0.18
C ILE A 157 -0.17 -6.67 1.17
N LEU A 158 1.04 -6.34 0.69
CA LEU A 158 2.22 -6.15 1.53
C LEU A 158 1.98 -5.10 2.61
N PHE A 159 1.50 -3.92 2.22
CA PHE A 159 1.30 -2.82 3.17
C PHE A 159 0.08 -3.01 4.07
N SER A 160 -0.92 -3.77 3.65
CA SER A 160 -2.00 -4.22 4.51
C SER A 160 -1.48 -5.16 5.61
N LEU A 161 -0.59 -6.09 5.28
CA LEU A 161 0.06 -6.99 6.27
C LEU A 161 0.92 -6.21 7.25
N MET A 162 1.72 -5.26 6.77
CA MET A 162 2.51 -4.38 7.64
C MET A 162 1.62 -3.55 8.58
N GLY A 163 0.51 -3.02 8.07
CA GLY A 163 -0.49 -2.32 8.87
C GLY A 163 -1.15 -3.20 9.93
N PHE A 164 -1.37 -4.48 9.62
CA PHE A 164 -1.89 -5.45 10.56
C PHE A 164 -0.92 -5.70 11.73
N VAL A 165 0.38 -5.87 11.43
CA VAL A 165 1.43 -6.01 12.46
C VAL A 165 1.48 -4.77 13.36
N ASN A 166 1.46 -3.57 12.77
CA ASN A 166 1.43 -2.33 13.55
C ASN A 166 0.22 -2.30 14.52
N ALA A 167 -0.96 -2.65 14.04
CA ALA A 167 -2.17 -2.63 14.86
C ALA A 167 -2.14 -3.64 16.02
N ILE A 168 -1.44 -4.78 15.86
CA ILE A 168 -1.24 -5.75 16.94
C ILE A 168 -0.41 -5.13 18.08
N TYR A 169 0.69 -4.45 17.76
CA TYR A 169 1.62 -3.89 18.74
C TYR A 169 1.19 -2.54 19.29
N ALA A 170 0.27 -1.83 18.64
CA ALA A 170 -0.17 -0.53 19.09
C ALA A 170 -1.02 -0.63 20.37
N ASP A 171 -0.73 0.26 21.35
CA ASP A 171 -1.44 0.34 22.62
C ASP A 171 -2.40 1.53 22.69
N SER A 172 -2.32 2.47 21.73
CA SER A 172 -3.19 3.64 21.65
C SER A 172 -3.48 4.05 20.21
N PHE A 173 -4.49 4.90 20.00
CA PHE A 173 -4.76 5.50 18.68
C PHE A 173 -3.61 6.38 18.20
N ASP A 174 -2.86 6.99 19.10
CA ASP A 174 -1.67 7.77 18.74
C ASP A 174 -0.53 6.84 18.31
N ALA A 175 -0.35 5.71 18.99
CA ALA A 175 0.69 4.73 18.67
C ALA A 175 0.57 4.16 17.25
N ILE A 176 -0.66 3.99 16.70
CA ILE A 176 -0.83 3.54 15.31
C ILE A 176 -0.29 4.53 14.29
N SER A 177 -0.13 5.79 14.64
CA SER A 177 0.37 6.87 13.77
C SER A 177 1.89 6.99 13.77
N VAL A 178 2.57 6.43 14.77
CA VAL A 178 4.04 6.56 14.93
C VAL A 178 4.77 5.89 13.76
N ILE A 179 4.46 4.65 13.45
CA ILE A 179 5.13 3.91 12.36
C ILE A 179 4.90 4.57 11.00
N PRO A 180 3.66 4.94 10.60
CA PRO A 180 3.45 5.65 9.33
C PRO A 180 4.23 6.95 9.23
N THR A 181 4.25 7.74 10.31
CA THR A 181 4.87 9.07 10.28
C THR A 181 6.39 9.01 10.28
N PHE A 182 6.98 8.20 11.15
CA PHE A 182 8.44 8.23 11.37
C PHE A 182 9.20 7.17 10.58
N ILE A 183 8.55 6.13 10.10
CA ILE A 183 9.19 5.03 9.36
C ILE A 183 8.68 4.98 7.93
N LEU A 184 7.35 4.84 7.73
CA LEU A 184 6.78 4.62 6.41
C LEU A 184 7.00 5.83 5.49
N THR A 185 6.74 7.04 5.97
CA THR A 185 6.89 8.27 5.17
C THR A 185 8.34 8.50 4.71
N PRO A 186 9.37 8.44 5.57
CA PRO A 186 10.76 8.53 5.10
C PRO A 186 11.16 7.43 4.11
N LEU A 187 10.72 6.19 4.34
CA LEU A 187 10.99 5.08 3.42
C LEU A 187 10.33 5.27 2.06
N ILE A 188 9.10 5.82 2.01
CA ILE A 188 8.42 6.15 0.75
C ILE A 188 9.23 7.19 -0.04
N TYR A 189 9.69 8.24 0.63
CA TYR A 189 10.51 9.27 -0.05
C TYR A 189 11.84 8.72 -0.55
N LEU A 190 12.51 7.87 0.22
CA LEU A 190 13.73 7.16 -0.19
C LEU A 190 13.47 6.03 -1.19
N GLY A 191 12.22 5.67 -1.42
CA GLY A 191 11.80 4.64 -2.39
C GLY A 191 11.79 5.10 -3.85
N GLY A 192 12.33 6.28 -4.17
CA GLY A 192 12.42 6.75 -5.55
C GLY A 192 11.09 7.29 -6.13
N VAL A 193 10.17 7.76 -5.29
CA VAL A 193 8.88 8.33 -5.74
C VAL A 193 9.09 9.56 -6.61
N PHE A 194 10.01 10.45 -6.22
CA PHE A 194 10.23 11.76 -6.84
C PHE A 194 11.48 11.82 -7.73
N TYR A 195 12.35 10.83 -7.69
CA TYR A 195 13.63 10.80 -8.39
C TYR A 195 14.05 9.36 -8.71
N SER A 196 14.97 9.17 -9.66
CA SER A 196 15.63 7.89 -9.87
C SER A 196 16.73 7.70 -8.82
N ILE A 197 16.91 6.47 -8.34
CA ILE A 197 17.95 6.14 -7.35
C ILE A 197 19.38 6.39 -7.85
N ASP A 198 19.56 6.45 -9.17
CA ASP A 198 20.87 6.67 -9.78
C ASP A 198 21.43 8.08 -9.51
N ILE A 199 20.57 9.02 -9.14
CA ILE A 199 20.95 10.41 -8.79
C ILE A 199 21.45 10.49 -7.33
N LEU A 200 21.18 9.47 -6.51
CA LEU A 200 21.53 9.49 -5.11
C LEU A 200 23.04 9.26 -4.88
N PRO A 201 23.65 9.96 -3.89
CA PRO A 201 24.98 9.59 -3.38
C PRO A 201 25.00 8.13 -2.93
N GLU A 202 26.17 7.47 -3.07
CA GLU A 202 26.36 6.04 -2.85
C GLU A 202 25.80 5.55 -1.50
N MET A 203 26.00 6.31 -0.44
CA MET A 203 25.45 5.99 0.90
C MET A 203 23.93 5.85 0.90
N TRP A 204 23.21 6.82 0.32
CA TRP A 204 21.75 6.84 0.27
C TRP A 204 21.20 5.80 -0.71
N ARG A 205 21.93 5.56 -1.81
CA ARG A 205 21.60 4.49 -2.75
C ARG A 205 21.64 3.12 -2.08
N ASN A 206 22.68 2.84 -1.28
CA ASN A 206 22.79 1.57 -0.54
C ASN A 206 21.67 1.41 0.51
N ILE A 207 21.27 2.48 1.20
CA ILE A 207 20.13 2.46 2.12
C ILE A 207 18.83 2.19 1.35
N SER A 208 18.65 2.82 0.19
CA SER A 208 17.46 2.61 -0.65
C SER A 208 17.37 1.17 -1.17
N MET A 209 18.47 0.47 -1.41
CA MET A 209 18.46 -0.93 -1.85
C MET A 209 17.88 -1.90 -0.80
N VAL A 210 17.90 -1.56 0.48
CA VAL A 210 17.27 -2.37 1.54
C VAL A 210 15.78 -2.02 1.70
N ASN A 211 15.35 -0.93 1.09
CA ASN A 211 14.01 -0.41 1.23
C ASN A 211 13.01 -1.15 0.33
N PRO A 212 11.95 -1.81 0.86
CA PRO A 212 10.95 -2.49 0.04
C PRO A 212 10.16 -1.55 -0.88
N MET A 213 10.08 -0.25 -0.53
CA MET A 213 9.38 0.76 -1.34
C MET A 213 10.03 0.93 -2.71
N LEU A 214 11.37 0.85 -2.78
CA LEU A 214 12.12 0.96 -4.02
C LEU A 214 11.65 -0.07 -5.06
N TYR A 215 11.56 -1.34 -4.65
CA TYR A 215 11.16 -2.42 -5.55
C TYR A 215 9.74 -2.25 -6.06
N VAL A 216 8.85 -1.80 -5.19
CA VAL A 216 7.46 -1.51 -5.52
C VAL A 216 7.35 -0.37 -6.53
N VAL A 217 7.98 0.78 -6.23
CA VAL A 217 7.90 1.99 -7.07
C VAL A 217 8.59 1.77 -8.42
N SER A 218 9.79 1.16 -8.41
CA SER A 218 10.55 0.86 -9.62
C SER A 218 9.79 -0.07 -10.56
N THR A 219 9.28 -1.20 -10.04
CA THR A 219 8.55 -2.17 -10.89
C THR A 219 7.21 -1.61 -11.38
N PHE A 220 6.52 -0.80 -10.57
CA PHE A 220 5.30 -0.14 -10.99
C PHE A 220 5.57 0.90 -12.06
N ARG A 221 6.66 1.68 -11.92
CA ARG A 221 7.10 2.63 -12.94
C ARG A 221 7.45 1.93 -14.24
N GLU A 222 8.13 0.79 -14.17
CA GLU A 222 8.45 -0.01 -15.35
C GLU A 222 7.17 -0.52 -16.05
N GLY A 223 6.17 -0.95 -15.29
CA GLY A 223 4.86 -1.32 -15.83
C GLY A 223 4.12 -0.16 -16.51
N MET A 224 4.22 1.04 -15.96
CA MET A 224 3.52 2.21 -16.49
C MET A 224 4.29 2.91 -17.63
N LEU A 225 5.61 3.07 -17.50
CA LEU A 225 6.44 3.89 -18.40
C LEU A 225 7.46 3.09 -19.21
N GLY A 226 7.67 1.81 -18.90
CA GLY A 226 8.74 1.00 -19.49
C GLY A 226 10.14 1.35 -18.94
N ILE A 227 10.23 2.06 -17.82
CA ILE A 227 11.50 2.48 -17.21
C ILE A 227 11.49 2.06 -15.74
N GLY A 228 12.49 1.29 -15.33
CA GLY A 228 12.67 0.83 -13.95
C GLY A 228 14.13 0.94 -13.52
N ASP A 229 14.34 1.23 -12.25
CA ASP A 229 15.69 1.32 -11.65
C ASP A 229 16.23 -0.08 -11.29
N VAL A 230 15.37 -1.11 -11.17
CA VAL A 230 15.70 -2.46 -10.74
C VAL A 230 14.99 -3.49 -11.62
N SER A 231 15.65 -4.63 -11.87
CA SER A 231 15.07 -5.69 -12.72
C SER A 231 13.75 -6.25 -12.14
N ILE A 232 12.74 -6.44 -13.01
CA ILE A 232 11.41 -6.93 -12.65
C ILE A 232 11.46 -8.24 -11.84
N PRO A 233 12.19 -9.31 -12.26
CA PRO A 233 12.15 -10.57 -11.53
C PRO A 233 12.69 -10.46 -10.11
N PHE A 234 13.73 -9.66 -9.91
CA PHE A 234 14.31 -9.44 -8.58
C PHE A 234 13.35 -8.66 -7.69
N SER A 235 12.75 -7.60 -8.20
CA SER A 235 11.76 -6.78 -7.48
C SER A 235 10.53 -7.58 -7.08
N LEU A 236 9.96 -8.38 -8.00
CA LEU A 236 8.82 -9.25 -7.69
C LEU A 236 9.21 -10.31 -6.66
N GLY A 237 10.41 -10.89 -6.75
CA GLY A 237 10.95 -11.82 -5.77
C GLY A 237 11.04 -11.21 -4.38
N MET A 238 11.54 -9.97 -4.27
CA MET A 238 11.61 -9.22 -3.00
C MET A 238 10.22 -8.92 -2.45
N ILE A 239 9.29 -8.42 -3.27
CA ILE A 239 7.92 -8.13 -2.84
C ILE A 239 7.22 -9.40 -2.31
N CYS A 240 7.29 -10.50 -3.06
CA CYS A 240 6.73 -11.79 -2.64
C CYS A 240 7.41 -12.35 -1.38
N GLY A 241 8.72 -12.19 -1.25
CA GLY A 241 9.46 -12.55 -0.05
C GLY A 241 8.98 -11.79 1.19
N PHE A 242 8.81 -10.48 1.08
CA PHE A 242 8.24 -9.66 2.17
C PHE A 242 6.78 -10.04 2.48
N ILE A 243 5.95 -10.31 1.47
CA ILE A 243 4.58 -10.78 1.68
C ILE A 243 4.58 -12.11 2.46
N GLY A 244 5.44 -13.06 2.08
CA GLY A 244 5.58 -14.34 2.78
C GLY A 244 6.02 -14.16 4.24
N LEU A 245 7.03 -13.32 4.46
CA LEU A 245 7.55 -13.00 5.80
C LEU A 245 6.46 -12.37 6.69
N PHE A 246 5.79 -11.32 6.21
CA PHE A 246 4.76 -10.64 7.01
C PHE A 246 3.51 -11.49 7.18
N THR A 247 3.13 -12.34 6.20
CA THR A 247 2.03 -13.31 6.36
C THR A 247 2.36 -14.31 7.45
N GLY A 248 3.57 -14.89 7.43
CA GLY A 248 4.03 -15.80 8.47
C GLY A 248 4.05 -15.14 9.86
N LEU A 249 4.54 -13.91 9.94
CA LEU A 249 4.56 -13.12 11.19
C LEU A 249 3.14 -12.86 11.70
N CYS A 250 2.22 -12.39 10.86
CA CYS A 250 0.84 -12.13 11.24
C CYS A 250 0.14 -13.40 11.78
N LEU A 251 0.29 -14.52 11.07
CA LEU A 251 -0.30 -15.80 11.49
C LEU A 251 0.33 -16.30 12.79
N TYR A 252 1.63 -16.14 12.97
CA TYR A 252 2.32 -16.48 14.22
C TYR A 252 1.79 -15.67 15.40
N LEU A 253 1.66 -14.34 15.24
CA LEU A 253 1.14 -13.45 16.29
C LEU A 253 -0.31 -13.76 16.63
N LEU A 254 -1.16 -13.99 15.63
CA LEU A 254 -2.56 -14.40 15.83
C LEU A 254 -2.67 -15.74 16.56
N ASN A 255 -1.86 -16.74 16.18
CA ASN A 255 -1.89 -18.08 16.79
C ASN A 255 -1.40 -18.06 18.25
N LYS A 256 -0.43 -17.23 18.57
CA LYS A 256 0.11 -17.06 19.93
C LYS A 256 -0.75 -16.12 20.79
N GLY A 257 -1.61 -15.29 20.16
CA GLY A 257 -2.39 -14.27 20.87
C GLY A 257 -1.55 -13.11 21.42
N ILE A 258 -0.32 -12.94 20.87
CA ILE A 258 0.62 -11.89 21.32
C ILE A 258 0.05 -10.52 20.94
N GLY A 259 -0.01 -9.59 21.92
CA GLY A 259 -0.52 -8.25 21.74
C GLY A 259 -2.04 -8.15 21.52
N ILE A 260 -2.77 -9.26 21.61
CA ILE A 260 -4.21 -9.35 21.37
C ILE A 260 -4.98 -9.75 22.64
N ARG A 261 -4.40 -10.64 23.43
CA ARG A 261 -4.94 -11.07 24.73
C ARG A 261 -4.37 -10.16 25.81
N GLN A 262 -5.23 -9.37 26.43
CA GLN A 262 -4.93 -8.60 27.65
C GLN A 262 -5.52 -9.28 28.85
#